data_22fe86231f07ba9bb30b2c83802a8691
#
_entry.id   22fe86231f07ba9bb30b2c83802a8691
#
_cell.length_a   1.000
_cell.length_b   1.000
_cell.length_c   1.000
_cell.angle_alpha   90.00
_cell.angle_beta   90.00
_cell.angle_gamma   90.00
#
_symmetry.space_group_name_H-M   'P 1'
#
loop_
_entity.id
_entity.type
_entity.pdbx_description
1 polymer ?
#
loop_
_entity_poly.entity_id
_entity_poly.type
_entity_poly.pdbx_seq_one_letter_code
_entity_poly.pdbx_strand_id
1 'polypeptide(L)'
;MQYGDFYYPLPVNEPVLNYAPGSPEKLALKKVLKVRTGKITAIRPPHEHKHLLGNFHSGDAGHVKKAIAAALKAKDKWANLSWENRAHIFLKAADLLATKYRPHIVATTMLGQSKNPYQ
;
A
#
# COMPACT_ATOMS: atom_id res chain seq x y z
N MET A 1 18.02 30.60 -15.31
CA MET A 1 17.32 29.36 -14.86
C MET A 1 18.24 28.67 -13.87
N GLN A 2 17.88 28.65 -12.60
CA GLN A 2 18.62 27.88 -11.62
C GLN A 2 18.15 26.44 -11.74
N TYR A 3 19.02 25.57 -12.24
CA TYR A 3 18.82 24.11 -12.14
C TYR A 3 19.07 23.76 -10.68
N GLY A 4 18.00 23.44 -9.94
CA GLY A 4 18.13 22.91 -8.61
C GLY A 4 18.83 21.54 -8.68
N ASP A 5 19.86 21.35 -7.86
CA ASP A 5 20.48 20.03 -7.71
C ASP A 5 19.46 19.04 -7.15
N PHE A 6 18.88 18.24 -8.03
CA PHE A 6 17.99 17.14 -7.62
C PHE A 6 18.83 16.03 -7.01
N TYR A 7 18.84 15.97 -5.69
CA TYR A 7 19.45 14.84 -4.98
C TYR A 7 18.48 13.66 -4.98
N TYR A 8 18.81 12.63 -5.74
CA TYR A 8 18.16 11.34 -5.64
C TYR A 8 18.83 10.54 -4.53
N PRO A 9 18.11 10.16 -3.46
CA PRO A 9 18.69 9.26 -2.48
C PRO A 9 19.07 7.94 -3.18
N LEU A 10 20.28 7.45 -2.91
CA LEU A 10 20.70 6.14 -3.39
C LEU A 10 19.67 5.09 -2.93
N PRO A 11 19.24 4.18 -3.81
CA PRO A 11 18.34 3.11 -3.41
C PRO A 11 19.03 2.24 -2.35
N VAL A 12 18.42 2.17 -1.18
CA VAL A 12 18.88 1.35 -0.06
C VAL A 12 17.88 0.23 0.13
N ASN A 13 18.35 -0.99 0.28
CA ASN A 13 17.48 -2.11 0.62
C ASN A 13 16.79 -1.84 1.97
N GLU A 14 15.51 -2.18 2.05
CA GLU A 14 14.80 -2.11 3.32
C GLU A 14 15.49 -2.97 4.38
N PRO A 15 15.53 -2.49 5.64
CA PRO A 15 16.08 -3.29 6.73
C PRO A 15 15.28 -4.59 6.89
N VAL A 16 15.96 -5.70 7.00
CA VAL A 16 15.35 -6.99 7.32
C VAL A 16 14.87 -6.94 8.77
N LEU A 17 13.56 -6.84 8.96
CA LEU A 17 12.94 -6.80 10.29
C LEU A 17 12.79 -8.22 10.82
N ASN A 18 13.22 -8.48 12.04
CA ASN A 18 13.21 -9.84 12.59
C ASN A 18 11.89 -10.27 13.24
N TYR A 19 10.97 -9.34 13.47
CA TYR A 19 9.66 -9.57 14.11
C TYR A 19 9.74 -10.41 15.42
N ALA A 20 10.84 -10.29 16.15
CA ALA A 20 11.06 -11.00 17.42
C ALA A 20 9.95 -10.71 18.44
N PRO A 21 9.69 -11.61 19.41
CA PRO A 21 8.77 -11.34 20.50
C PRO A 21 9.08 -10.02 21.21
N GLY A 22 8.09 -9.10 21.24
CA GLY A 22 8.24 -7.78 21.88
C GLY A 22 8.86 -6.68 21.00
N SER A 23 9.34 -6.98 19.79
CA SER A 23 9.90 -5.95 18.91
C SER A 23 8.85 -4.91 18.48
N PRO A 24 9.25 -3.62 18.26
CA PRO A 24 8.35 -2.56 17.83
C PRO A 24 7.61 -2.90 16.52
N GLU A 25 8.29 -3.49 15.55
CA GLU A 25 7.72 -3.90 14.27
C GLU A 25 6.67 -5.01 14.43
N LYS A 26 6.90 -5.98 15.34
CA LYS A 26 5.91 -7.02 15.64
C LYS A 26 4.69 -6.46 16.38
N LEU A 27 4.89 -5.51 17.29
CA LEU A 27 3.79 -4.84 18.00
C LEU A 27 2.97 -4.01 17.03
N ALA A 28 3.60 -3.26 16.11
CA ALA A 28 2.91 -2.51 15.06
C ALA A 28 2.10 -3.44 14.15
N LEU A 29 2.69 -4.56 13.69
CA LEU A 29 2.01 -5.56 12.88
C LEU A 29 0.78 -6.14 13.61
N LYS A 30 0.94 -6.57 14.86
CA LYS A 30 -0.17 -7.08 15.68
C LYS A 30 -1.31 -6.07 15.87
N LYS A 31 -0.99 -4.78 15.98
CA LYS A 31 -2.01 -3.71 16.08
C LYS A 31 -2.82 -3.63 14.79
N VAL A 32 -2.17 -3.68 13.63
CA VAL A 32 -2.84 -3.61 12.32
C VAL A 32 -3.68 -4.87 12.05
N LEU A 33 -3.18 -6.06 12.41
CA LEU A 33 -3.91 -7.33 12.29
C LEU A 33 -5.25 -7.34 13.06
N LYS A 34 -5.42 -6.48 14.06
CA LYS A 34 -6.69 -6.33 14.82
C LYS A 34 -7.68 -5.35 14.19
N VAL A 35 -7.28 -4.59 13.18
CA VAL A 35 -8.15 -3.62 12.52
C VAL A 35 -9.15 -4.35 11.63
N ARG A 36 -10.44 -4.13 11.88
CA ARG A 36 -11.53 -4.65 11.04
C ARG A 36 -12.23 -3.51 10.34
N THR A 37 -12.34 -3.56 9.03
CA THR A 37 -12.99 -2.50 8.24
C THR A 37 -13.98 -3.05 7.22
N GLY A 38 -15.14 -2.38 7.05
CA GLY A 38 -15.93 -2.27 5.84
C GLY A 38 -17.04 -3.28 5.56
N LYS A 39 -17.74 -3.11 4.45
CA LYS A 39 -18.92 -3.89 4.00
C LYS A 39 -18.82 -4.26 2.52
N ILE A 40 -19.16 -5.46 2.14
CA ILE A 40 -20.16 -6.03 1.24
C ILE A 40 -19.76 -7.41 0.69
N THR A 41 -18.53 -7.69 0.24
CA THR A 41 -18.07 -9.05 -0.06
C THR A 41 -17.13 -9.52 1.03
N ALA A 42 -17.43 -10.67 1.63
CA ALA A 42 -16.65 -11.22 2.72
C ALA A 42 -15.25 -11.64 2.28
N ILE A 43 -14.23 -11.15 2.97
CA ILE A 43 -12.83 -11.57 2.81
C ILE A 43 -12.53 -12.55 3.94
N ARG A 44 -12.04 -13.73 3.58
CA ARG A 44 -11.66 -14.77 4.51
C ARG A 44 -10.23 -15.23 4.25
N PRO A 45 -9.44 -15.55 5.30
CA PRO A 45 -8.11 -16.07 5.10
C PRO A 45 -8.17 -17.47 4.47
N PRO A 46 -7.24 -17.84 3.57
CA PRO A 46 -7.22 -19.15 2.93
C PRO A 46 -7.07 -20.32 3.91
N HIS A 47 -6.43 -20.09 5.05
CA HIS A 47 -6.19 -21.11 6.09
C HIS A 47 -7.31 -21.22 7.15
N GLU A 48 -8.25 -20.27 7.18
CA GLU A 48 -9.33 -20.25 8.17
C GLU A 48 -10.63 -19.67 7.59
N HIS A 49 -11.35 -20.47 6.84
CA HIS A 49 -12.54 -20.03 6.08
C HIS A 49 -13.71 -19.56 6.96
N LYS A 50 -13.75 -19.93 8.24
CA LYS A 50 -14.78 -19.45 9.18
C LYS A 50 -14.48 -18.03 9.69
N HIS A 51 -13.22 -17.60 9.66
CA HIS A 51 -12.81 -16.27 10.11
C HIS A 51 -13.14 -15.20 9.08
N LEU A 52 -13.84 -14.15 9.50
CA LEU A 52 -14.12 -12.99 8.65
C LEU A 52 -13.07 -11.91 8.89
N LEU A 53 -12.24 -11.63 7.88
CA LEU A 53 -11.26 -10.54 7.93
C LEU A 53 -11.92 -9.18 7.73
N GLY A 54 -12.89 -9.12 6.86
CA GLY A 54 -13.57 -7.90 6.49
C GLY A 54 -14.43 -8.08 5.24
N ASN A 55 -14.84 -6.98 4.68
CA ASN A 55 -15.63 -6.96 3.47
C ASN A 55 -15.09 -5.89 2.51
N PHE A 56 -15.26 -6.07 1.21
CA PHE A 56 -14.88 -5.10 0.20
C PHE A 56 -16.02 -4.82 -0.77
N HIS A 57 -15.96 -3.66 -1.42
CA HIS A 57 -16.89 -3.31 -2.48
C HIS A 57 -16.37 -3.83 -3.82
N SER A 58 -17.11 -4.73 -4.44
CA SER A 58 -16.81 -5.17 -5.80
C SER A 58 -17.13 -4.06 -6.80
N GLY A 59 -16.17 -3.74 -7.66
CA GLY A 59 -16.37 -2.81 -8.77
C GLY A 59 -17.21 -3.43 -9.89
N ASP A 60 -17.98 -2.60 -10.58
CA ASP A 60 -18.72 -2.96 -11.77
C ASP A 60 -18.24 -2.17 -13.01
N ALA A 61 -18.84 -2.40 -14.16
CA ALA A 61 -18.52 -1.70 -15.39
C ALA A 61 -18.71 -0.17 -15.27
N GLY A 62 -19.64 0.30 -14.42
CA GLY A 62 -19.87 1.73 -14.15
C GLY A 62 -18.67 2.34 -13.40
N HIS A 63 -18.10 1.62 -12.44
CA HIS A 63 -16.88 2.05 -11.74
C HIS A 63 -15.68 2.14 -12.68
N VAL A 64 -15.51 1.15 -13.57
CA VAL A 64 -14.45 1.16 -14.59
C VAL A 64 -14.59 2.37 -15.52
N LYS A 65 -15.79 2.64 -16.04
CA LYS A 65 -16.06 3.82 -16.89
C LYS A 65 -15.73 5.13 -16.16
N LYS A 66 -16.11 5.27 -14.88
CA LYS A 66 -15.79 6.45 -14.08
C LYS A 66 -14.28 6.59 -13.86
N ALA A 67 -13.56 5.50 -13.61
CA ALA A 67 -12.10 5.51 -13.44
C ALA A 67 -11.40 5.96 -14.73
N ILE A 68 -11.81 5.43 -15.90
CA ILE A 68 -11.29 5.85 -17.21
C ILE A 68 -11.56 7.34 -17.46
N ALA A 69 -12.76 7.81 -17.23
CA ALA A 69 -13.11 9.22 -17.41
C ALA A 69 -12.28 10.13 -16.48
N ALA A 70 -12.05 9.73 -15.22
CA ALA A 70 -11.22 10.47 -14.29
C ALA A 70 -9.75 10.51 -14.74
N ALA A 71 -9.21 9.39 -15.22
CA ALA A 71 -7.85 9.31 -15.75
C ALA A 71 -7.67 10.22 -16.99
N LEU A 72 -8.60 10.18 -17.93
CA LEU A 72 -8.58 11.06 -19.12
C LEU A 72 -8.68 12.54 -18.74
N LYS A 73 -9.53 12.89 -17.77
CA LYS A 73 -9.63 14.26 -17.27
C LYS A 73 -8.33 14.76 -16.62
N ALA A 74 -7.57 13.86 -15.97
CA ALA A 74 -6.32 14.20 -15.32
C ALA A 74 -5.12 14.23 -16.29
N LYS A 75 -5.25 13.63 -17.47
CA LYS A 75 -4.16 13.40 -18.45
C LYS A 75 -3.33 14.65 -18.75
N ASP A 76 -3.96 15.74 -19.13
CA ASP A 76 -3.25 16.95 -19.55
C ASP A 76 -2.49 17.61 -18.40
N LYS A 77 -3.11 17.67 -17.22
CA LYS A 77 -2.43 18.18 -16.01
C LYS A 77 -1.22 17.32 -15.67
N TRP A 78 -1.36 16.00 -15.73
CA TRP A 78 -0.28 15.07 -15.47
C TRP A 78 0.85 15.17 -16.50
N ALA A 79 0.51 15.26 -17.79
CA ALA A 79 1.49 15.38 -18.87
C ALA A 79 2.31 16.68 -18.80
N ASN A 80 1.68 17.78 -18.34
CA ASN A 80 2.33 19.08 -18.19
C ASN A 80 3.14 19.25 -16.90
N LEU A 81 3.08 18.29 -15.96
CA LEU A 81 4.00 18.26 -14.83
C LEU A 81 5.41 17.92 -15.32
N SER A 82 6.43 18.57 -14.74
CA SER A 82 7.81 18.19 -14.99
C SER A 82 8.04 16.73 -14.57
N TRP A 83 9.00 16.07 -15.18
CA TRP A 83 9.30 14.67 -14.86
C TRP A 83 9.76 14.53 -13.40
N GLU A 84 10.45 15.52 -12.84
CA GLU A 84 10.88 15.56 -11.44
C GLU A 84 9.68 15.55 -10.49
N ASN A 85 8.68 16.39 -10.76
CA ASN A 85 7.47 16.44 -9.94
C ASN A 85 6.69 15.11 -10.00
N ARG A 86 6.64 14.48 -11.18
CA ARG A 86 6.04 13.15 -11.32
C ARG A 86 6.84 12.10 -10.55
N ALA A 87 8.18 12.09 -10.69
CA ALA A 87 9.06 11.18 -9.97
C ALA A 87 8.93 11.35 -8.44
N HIS A 88 8.86 12.60 -7.96
CA HIS A 88 8.71 12.89 -6.54
C HIS A 88 7.45 12.25 -5.93
N ILE A 89 6.35 12.20 -6.66
CA ILE A 89 5.11 11.54 -6.20
C ILE A 89 5.36 10.05 -5.95
N PHE A 90 6.07 9.37 -6.86
CA PHE A 90 6.39 7.95 -6.69
C PHE A 90 7.41 7.69 -5.58
N LEU A 91 8.43 8.54 -5.45
CA LEU A 91 9.39 8.46 -4.35
C LEU A 91 8.69 8.65 -3.00
N LYS A 92 7.77 9.61 -2.90
CA LYS A 92 6.95 9.79 -1.70
C LYS A 92 6.05 8.59 -1.40
N ALA A 93 5.47 7.99 -2.43
CA ALA A 93 4.68 6.77 -2.27
C ALA A 93 5.56 5.61 -1.77
N ALA A 94 6.74 5.41 -2.33
CA ALA A 94 7.69 4.39 -1.91
C ALA A 94 8.10 4.58 -0.42
N ASP A 95 8.44 5.80 -0.02
CA ASP A 95 8.74 6.12 1.39
C ASP A 95 7.57 5.75 2.32
N LEU A 96 6.35 6.15 1.96
CA LEU A 96 5.16 5.85 2.76
C LEU A 96 4.88 4.34 2.85
N LEU A 97 5.11 3.59 1.77
CA LEU A 97 4.96 2.14 1.75
C LEU A 97 6.02 1.44 2.60
N ALA A 98 7.27 1.91 2.52
CA ALA A 98 8.38 1.34 3.28
C ALA A 98 8.34 1.68 4.78
N THR A 99 7.67 2.78 5.17
CA THR A 99 7.66 3.27 6.55
C THR A 99 6.27 3.18 7.18
N LYS A 100 5.46 4.21 6.98
CA LYS A 100 4.16 4.39 7.66
C LYS A 100 3.17 3.25 7.40
N TYR A 101 3.07 2.79 6.15
CA TYR A 101 2.08 1.78 5.76
C TYR A 101 2.62 0.34 5.74
N ARG A 102 3.92 0.15 5.98
CA ARG A 102 4.53 -1.19 5.99
C ARG A 102 3.79 -2.19 6.89
N PRO A 103 3.49 -1.90 8.17
CA PRO A 103 2.77 -2.86 9.01
C PRO A 103 1.37 -3.22 8.47
N HIS A 104 0.68 -2.27 7.83
CA HIS A 104 -0.62 -2.51 7.22
C HIS A 104 -0.52 -3.47 6.01
N ILE A 105 0.45 -3.23 5.14
CA ILE A 105 0.65 -4.03 3.93
C ILE A 105 1.09 -5.44 4.29
N VAL A 106 2.04 -5.58 5.21
CA VAL A 106 2.48 -6.90 5.71
C VAL A 106 1.32 -7.64 6.35
N ALA A 107 0.53 -6.99 7.21
CA ALA A 107 -0.63 -7.61 7.84
C ALA A 107 -1.68 -8.08 6.84
N THR A 108 -1.99 -7.25 5.83
CA THR A 108 -2.97 -7.63 4.80
C THR A 108 -2.49 -8.78 3.93
N THR A 109 -1.20 -8.82 3.62
CA THR A 109 -0.57 -9.93 2.88
C THR A 109 -0.61 -11.23 3.69
N MET A 110 -0.25 -11.16 4.96
CA MET A 110 -0.29 -12.33 5.85
C MET A 110 -1.70 -12.92 5.95
N LEU A 111 -2.69 -12.06 6.20
CA LEU A 111 -4.07 -12.49 6.37
C LEU A 111 -4.73 -12.94 5.06
N GLY A 112 -4.48 -12.20 3.97
CA GLY A 112 -5.11 -12.47 2.68
C GLY A 112 -4.49 -13.63 1.90
N GLN A 113 -3.21 -13.93 2.15
CA GLN A 113 -2.46 -14.95 1.41
C GLN A 113 -1.90 -16.08 2.29
N SER A 114 -2.19 -16.08 3.58
CA SER A 114 -1.66 -17.06 4.55
C SER A 114 -0.13 -17.08 4.61
N LYS A 115 0.50 -15.92 4.41
CA LYS A 115 1.96 -15.77 4.46
C LYS A 115 2.45 -15.42 5.86
N ASN A 116 3.70 -15.75 6.14
CA ASN A 116 4.40 -15.28 7.32
C ASN A 116 5.10 -13.93 7.06
N PRO A 117 5.64 -13.21 8.09
CA PRO A 117 6.25 -11.89 7.91
C PRO A 117 7.50 -11.86 7.02
N TYR A 118 8.08 -13.00 6.71
CA TYR A 118 9.32 -13.13 5.91
C TYR A 118 9.05 -13.52 4.44
N GLN A 119 7.81 -13.84 4.11
CA GLN A 119 7.34 -14.17 2.76
C GLN A 119 6.70 -12.95 2.08
#